data_add76367d8440d09d78edc8042c210de
#
_entry.id   add76367d8440d09d78edc8042c210de
#
_cell.length_a   1.000
_cell.length_b   1.000
_cell.length_c   1.000
_cell.angle_alpha   90.00
_cell.angle_beta   90.00
_cell.angle_gamma   90.00
#
_symmetry.space_group_name_H-M   'P 1'
#
loop_
_entity.id
_entity.type
_entity.pdbx_description
1 polymer ?
#
loop_
_entity_poly.entity_id
_entity_poly.type
_entity_poly.pdbx_seq_one_letter_code
_entity_poly.pdbx_strand_id
1 'polypeptide(L)'
;MKWIDRLNSAIVYIEEHLTETLDYEALGRIACCSSYHFQRMFTYMAGIPLSEYIRRRKMSLAAVDLQAGQEKVIDIAAKYGYQSPTAFNRAFQSIHGIAPSAVRGEGVTVQTYPPITFQITIKGVEAMQYRIETKEAFRVVGISCPMARSIEQNFAEVPLLWQKAAMEGLIPRLIGKMDGKPEGILGICACCGNEDWKYYIAVSSTRPAEDLEEYIVPAFTWAVFPGFGECPGAIQELERRIVTEWLPTSGYEYADGPDVELYLSPDPKHAKFEVWIPVVRRK
;
A
#
# COMPACT_ATOMS: atom_id res chain seq x y z
N MET A 1 1.77 -23.65 -0.89
CA MET A 1 2.89 -22.69 -1.04
C MET A 1 2.87 -21.76 0.16
N LYS A 2 4.02 -21.50 0.80
CA LYS A 2 4.08 -20.61 1.97
C LYS A 2 3.75 -19.18 1.54
N TRP A 3 3.22 -18.36 2.43
CA TRP A 3 2.88 -16.95 2.17
C TRP A 3 4.07 -16.15 1.55
N ILE A 4 5.26 -16.33 2.12
CA ILE A 4 6.47 -15.66 1.62
C ILE A 4 6.86 -16.12 0.21
N ASP A 5 6.59 -17.38 -0.14
CA ASP A 5 6.89 -17.90 -1.49
C ASP A 5 6.03 -17.21 -2.54
N ARG A 6 4.76 -16.87 -2.21
CA ARG A 6 3.85 -16.14 -3.09
C ARG A 6 4.33 -14.71 -3.34
N LEU A 7 4.79 -14.03 -2.28
CA LEU A 7 5.38 -12.69 -2.43
C LEU A 7 6.63 -12.74 -3.32
N ASN A 8 7.50 -13.72 -3.12
CA ASN A 8 8.66 -13.91 -3.97
C ASN A 8 8.28 -14.27 -5.41
N SER A 9 7.21 -15.06 -5.61
CA SER A 9 6.68 -15.33 -6.96
C SER A 9 6.20 -14.05 -7.65
N ALA A 10 5.59 -13.11 -6.91
CA ALA A 10 5.23 -11.81 -7.45
C ALA A 10 6.46 -10.97 -7.82
N ILE A 11 7.56 -11.06 -7.06
CA ILE A 11 8.84 -10.43 -7.44
C ILE A 11 9.39 -11.04 -8.73
N VAL A 12 9.38 -12.36 -8.86
CA VAL A 12 9.81 -13.04 -10.10
C VAL A 12 8.98 -12.56 -11.29
N TYR A 13 7.66 -12.50 -11.15
CA TYR A 13 6.78 -11.95 -12.19
C TYR A 13 7.17 -10.52 -12.59
N ILE A 14 7.46 -9.64 -11.62
CA ILE A 14 7.92 -8.28 -11.91
C ILE A 14 9.22 -8.31 -12.74
N GLU A 15 10.20 -9.12 -12.32
CA GLU A 15 11.50 -9.20 -13.00
C GLU A 15 11.39 -9.72 -14.44
N GLU A 16 10.47 -10.65 -14.70
CA GLU A 16 10.20 -11.20 -16.03
C GLU A 16 9.48 -10.20 -16.96
N HIS A 17 8.77 -9.20 -16.39
CA HIS A 17 7.94 -8.25 -17.15
C HIS A 17 8.45 -6.80 -17.06
N LEU A 18 9.73 -6.56 -16.72
CA LEU A 18 10.28 -5.20 -16.59
C LEU A 18 10.29 -4.40 -17.89
N THR A 19 10.26 -5.05 -19.04
CA THR A 19 10.18 -4.39 -20.36
C THR A 19 8.75 -4.19 -20.87
N GLU A 20 7.77 -4.67 -20.12
CA GLU A 20 6.34 -4.61 -20.48
C GLU A 20 5.57 -3.65 -19.56
N THR A 21 4.28 -3.49 -19.82
CA THR A 21 3.35 -2.85 -18.89
C THR A 21 2.97 -3.86 -17.82
N LEU A 22 3.37 -3.60 -16.57
CA LEU A 22 3.08 -4.49 -15.45
C LEU A 22 1.58 -4.49 -15.12
N ASP A 23 1.01 -5.70 -15.02
CA ASP A 23 -0.33 -5.93 -14.50
C ASP A 23 -0.29 -6.02 -12.96
N TYR A 24 -0.66 -4.94 -12.29
CA TYR A 24 -0.70 -4.89 -10.82
C TYR A 24 -1.77 -5.84 -10.23
N GLU A 25 -2.85 -6.10 -10.96
CA GLU A 25 -3.86 -7.07 -10.52
C GLU A 25 -3.32 -8.50 -10.60
N ALA A 26 -2.46 -8.80 -11.57
CA ALA A 26 -1.74 -10.09 -11.61
C ALA A 26 -0.85 -10.27 -10.37
N LEU A 27 -0.16 -9.21 -9.92
CA LEU A 27 0.64 -9.24 -8.69
C LEU A 27 -0.21 -9.58 -7.46
N GLY A 28 -1.38 -8.94 -7.33
CA GLY A 28 -2.35 -9.25 -6.28
C GLY A 28 -2.80 -10.71 -6.32
N ARG A 29 -3.19 -11.21 -7.52
CA ARG A 29 -3.60 -12.61 -7.71
C ARG A 29 -2.49 -13.60 -7.32
N ILE A 30 -1.24 -13.34 -7.71
CA ILE A 30 -0.08 -14.19 -7.35
C ILE A 30 0.14 -14.19 -5.83
N ALA A 31 0.04 -13.03 -5.20
CA ALA A 31 0.21 -12.86 -3.76
C ALA A 31 -1.03 -13.32 -2.95
N CYS A 32 -2.16 -13.63 -3.61
CA CYS A 32 -3.45 -13.96 -3.01
C CYS A 32 -4.00 -12.85 -2.11
N CYS A 33 -3.95 -11.62 -2.62
CA CYS A 33 -4.53 -10.41 -2.00
C CYS A 33 -4.88 -9.40 -3.11
N SER A 34 -5.46 -8.25 -2.75
CA SER A 34 -5.67 -7.16 -3.72
C SER A 34 -4.32 -6.56 -4.16
N SER A 35 -4.30 -5.91 -5.32
CA SER A 35 -3.13 -5.18 -5.80
C SER A 35 -2.72 -4.06 -4.84
N TYR A 36 -3.68 -3.43 -4.15
CA TYR A 36 -3.42 -2.46 -3.09
C TYR A 36 -2.67 -3.08 -1.90
N HIS A 37 -3.18 -4.20 -1.37
CA HIS A 37 -2.54 -4.90 -0.25
C HIS A 37 -1.14 -5.39 -0.63
N PHE A 38 -0.95 -5.89 -1.85
CA PHE A 38 0.40 -6.28 -2.31
C PHE A 38 1.37 -5.10 -2.30
N GLN A 39 1.00 -3.96 -2.88
CA GLN A 39 1.85 -2.77 -2.90
C GLN A 39 2.19 -2.27 -1.49
N ARG A 40 1.21 -2.30 -0.57
CA ARG A 40 1.38 -1.90 0.82
C ARG A 40 2.32 -2.85 1.57
N MET A 41 2.09 -4.17 1.46
CA MET A 41 2.98 -5.18 2.03
C MET A 41 4.41 -5.04 1.49
N PHE A 42 4.54 -4.87 0.17
CA PHE A 42 5.84 -4.65 -0.46
C PHE A 42 6.54 -3.44 0.16
N THR A 43 5.86 -2.30 0.27
CA THR A 43 6.42 -1.06 0.82
C THR A 43 6.89 -1.23 2.26
N TYR A 44 6.10 -1.88 3.11
CA TYR A 44 6.49 -2.13 4.50
C TYR A 44 7.66 -3.13 4.63
N MET A 45 7.75 -4.10 3.76
CA MET A 45 8.80 -5.11 3.80
C MET A 45 10.11 -4.64 3.15
N ALA A 46 10.02 -3.94 2.02
CA ALA A 46 11.17 -3.48 1.25
C ALA A 46 11.71 -2.13 1.74
N GLY A 47 10.91 -1.35 2.50
CA GLY A 47 11.25 0.01 2.93
C GLY A 47 11.23 1.04 1.81
N ILE A 48 10.80 0.66 0.61
CA ILE A 48 10.65 1.53 -0.56
C ILE A 48 9.34 1.17 -1.29
N PRO A 49 8.72 2.13 -1.99
CA PRO A 49 7.57 1.85 -2.82
C PRO A 49 7.86 0.87 -3.96
N LEU A 50 6.84 0.11 -4.38
CA LEU A 50 6.94 -0.84 -5.48
C LEU A 50 7.35 -0.17 -6.80
N SER A 51 6.79 1.00 -7.10
CA SER A 51 7.11 1.79 -8.29
C SER A 51 8.59 2.20 -8.32
N GLU A 52 9.15 2.58 -7.16
CA GLU A 52 10.56 2.92 -7.02
C GLU A 52 11.45 1.69 -7.23
N TYR A 53 11.06 0.53 -6.70
CA TYR A 53 11.76 -0.72 -6.96
C TYR A 53 11.81 -1.02 -8.46
N ILE A 54 10.65 -1.00 -9.14
CA ILE A 54 10.54 -1.24 -10.58
C ILE A 54 11.41 -0.24 -11.36
N ARG A 55 11.37 1.04 -10.99
CA ARG A 55 12.18 2.08 -11.62
C ARG A 55 13.68 1.79 -11.48
N ARG A 56 14.14 1.44 -10.29
CA ARG A 56 15.54 1.08 -10.02
C ARG A 56 15.99 -0.13 -10.83
N ARG A 57 15.15 -1.16 -10.91
CA ARG A 57 15.44 -2.36 -11.70
C ARG A 57 15.53 -2.05 -13.19
N LYS A 58 14.55 -1.33 -13.74
CA LYS A 58 14.57 -0.89 -15.14
C LYS A 58 15.84 -0.10 -15.49
N MET A 59 16.23 0.84 -14.64
CA MET A 59 17.44 1.65 -14.87
C MET A 59 18.72 0.82 -14.75
N SER A 60 18.77 -0.14 -13.83
CA SER A 60 19.93 -1.06 -13.70
C SER A 60 20.11 -1.89 -14.97
N LEU A 61 19.02 -2.46 -15.51
CA LEU A 61 19.08 -3.23 -16.75
C LEU A 61 19.36 -2.37 -17.97
N ALA A 62 18.78 -1.17 -18.03
CA ALA A 62 19.06 -0.21 -19.09
C ALA A 62 20.55 0.21 -19.13
N ALA A 63 21.21 0.31 -17.98
CA ALA A 63 22.64 0.59 -17.92
C ALA A 63 23.46 -0.56 -18.53
N VAL A 64 23.07 -1.83 -18.26
CA VAL A 64 23.72 -3.01 -18.86
C VAL A 64 23.56 -2.99 -20.40
N ASP A 65 22.34 -2.75 -20.89
CA ASP A 65 22.06 -2.67 -22.33
C ASP A 65 22.88 -1.53 -23.00
N LEU A 66 22.97 -0.38 -22.34
CA LEU A 66 23.78 0.75 -22.83
C LEU A 66 25.26 0.42 -22.88
N GLN A 67 25.80 -0.29 -21.88
CA GLN A 67 27.19 -0.72 -21.85
C GLN A 67 27.52 -1.74 -22.94
N ALA A 68 26.54 -2.60 -23.31
CA ALA A 68 26.69 -3.52 -24.44
C ALA A 68 26.86 -2.80 -25.78
N GLY A 69 26.43 -1.54 -25.89
CA GLY A 69 26.78 -0.63 -26.98
C GLY A 69 26.05 -0.85 -28.31
N GLN A 70 25.15 -1.82 -28.40
CA GLN A 70 24.53 -2.23 -29.68
C GLN A 70 23.30 -1.40 -30.05
N GLU A 71 22.53 -0.93 -29.07
CA GLU A 71 21.25 -0.24 -29.28
C GLU A 71 21.36 1.27 -29.08
N LYS A 72 20.52 2.06 -29.74
CA LYS A 72 20.44 3.50 -29.51
C LYS A 72 19.78 3.78 -28.16
N VAL A 73 20.14 4.89 -27.51
CA VAL A 73 19.55 5.33 -26.23
C VAL A 73 18.02 5.43 -26.32
N ILE A 74 17.49 5.89 -27.46
CA ILE A 74 16.04 6.02 -27.65
C ILE A 74 15.32 4.65 -27.71
N ASP A 75 15.96 3.66 -28.29
CA ASP A 75 15.39 2.30 -28.39
C ASP A 75 15.38 1.62 -27.03
N ILE A 76 16.47 1.80 -26.25
CA ILE A 76 16.54 1.33 -24.86
C ILE A 76 15.50 2.05 -23.99
N ALA A 77 15.30 3.36 -24.16
CA ALA A 77 14.25 4.10 -23.45
C ALA A 77 12.86 3.50 -23.73
N ALA A 78 12.55 3.24 -25.00
CA ALA A 78 11.30 2.62 -25.42
C ALA A 78 11.15 1.20 -24.85
N LYS A 79 12.20 0.37 -24.87
CA LYS A 79 12.26 -0.98 -24.30
C LYS A 79 11.84 -1.00 -22.83
N TYR A 80 12.25 -0.02 -22.04
CA TYR A 80 11.90 0.08 -20.62
C TYR A 80 10.62 0.90 -20.35
N GLY A 81 9.82 1.19 -21.40
CA GLY A 81 8.49 1.78 -21.27
C GLY A 81 8.48 3.31 -21.17
N TYR A 82 9.58 3.99 -21.52
CA TYR A 82 9.65 5.45 -21.54
C TYR A 82 9.25 6.00 -22.92
N GLN A 83 8.14 6.72 -22.96
CA GLN A 83 7.65 7.36 -24.19
C GLN A 83 8.42 8.66 -24.55
N SER A 84 9.19 9.21 -23.60
CA SER A 84 9.94 10.44 -23.76
C SER A 84 11.43 10.22 -23.44
N PRO A 85 12.35 10.52 -24.35
CA PRO A 85 13.78 10.51 -24.08
C PRO A 85 14.18 11.38 -22.89
N THR A 86 13.48 12.50 -22.69
CA THR A 86 13.71 13.40 -21.55
C THR A 86 13.34 12.75 -20.23
N ALA A 87 12.19 12.03 -20.17
CA ALA A 87 11.77 11.31 -18.98
C ALA A 87 12.75 10.17 -18.64
N PHE A 88 13.19 9.41 -19.65
CA PHE A 88 14.21 8.39 -19.49
C PHE A 88 15.53 8.97 -18.97
N ASN A 89 16.01 10.05 -19.59
CA ASN A 89 17.25 10.70 -19.17
C ASN A 89 17.20 11.19 -17.71
N ARG A 90 16.09 11.79 -17.28
CA ARG A 90 15.88 12.21 -15.88
C ARG A 90 15.88 11.01 -14.93
N ALA A 91 15.14 9.95 -15.26
CA ALA A 91 15.08 8.73 -14.45
C ALA A 91 16.47 8.08 -14.36
N PHE A 92 17.18 7.98 -15.47
CA PHE A 92 18.52 7.40 -15.53
C PHE A 92 19.54 8.21 -14.71
N GLN A 93 19.57 9.53 -14.90
CA GLN A 93 20.46 10.41 -14.14
C GLN A 93 20.15 10.39 -12.64
N SER A 94 18.87 10.30 -12.25
CA SER A 94 18.50 10.23 -10.82
C SER A 94 19.02 8.96 -10.13
N ILE A 95 19.27 7.88 -10.87
CA ILE A 95 19.79 6.61 -10.36
C ILE A 95 21.31 6.55 -10.47
N HIS A 96 21.87 6.89 -11.64
CA HIS A 96 23.27 6.65 -11.94
C HIS A 96 24.17 7.90 -11.78
N GLY A 97 23.56 9.10 -11.62
CA GLY A 97 24.30 10.35 -11.52
C GLY A 97 24.87 10.86 -12.86
N ILE A 98 24.73 10.10 -13.95
CA ILE A 98 25.28 10.41 -15.28
C ILE A 98 24.22 10.27 -16.38
N ALA A 99 24.44 10.89 -17.52
CA ALA A 99 23.57 10.76 -18.67
C ALA A 99 23.69 9.35 -19.33
N PRO A 100 22.59 8.81 -19.92
CA PRO A 100 22.62 7.54 -20.63
C PRO A 100 23.70 7.45 -21.71
N SER A 101 23.93 8.54 -22.46
CA SER A 101 24.95 8.60 -23.50
C SER A 101 26.38 8.51 -22.98
N ALA A 102 26.62 8.84 -21.71
CA ALA A 102 27.94 8.78 -21.10
C ALA A 102 28.35 7.37 -20.64
N VAL A 103 27.38 6.46 -20.53
CA VAL A 103 27.61 5.09 -19.98
C VAL A 103 28.62 4.28 -20.78
N ARG A 104 28.75 4.58 -22.08
CA ARG A 104 29.69 3.88 -23.00
C ARG A 104 31.14 4.33 -22.87
N GLY A 105 31.40 5.34 -22.05
CA GLY A 105 32.75 5.83 -21.82
C GLY A 105 33.61 4.80 -21.07
N GLU A 106 34.90 4.76 -21.36
CA GLU A 106 35.85 3.89 -20.68
C GLU A 106 35.93 4.27 -19.18
N GLY A 107 35.87 3.27 -18.29
CA GLY A 107 35.98 3.47 -16.85
C GLY A 107 34.75 4.10 -16.17
N VAL A 108 33.61 4.23 -16.88
CA VAL A 108 32.37 4.78 -16.32
C VAL A 108 31.75 3.84 -15.32
N THR A 109 31.47 4.35 -14.12
CA THR A 109 30.80 3.62 -13.05
C THR A 109 29.29 3.87 -13.09
N VAL A 110 28.49 2.82 -13.02
CA VAL A 110 27.02 2.87 -12.90
C VAL A 110 26.57 2.18 -11.62
N GLN A 111 25.43 2.60 -11.10
CA GLN A 111 24.80 1.92 -9.96
C GLN A 111 23.95 0.75 -10.45
N THR A 112 23.92 -0.32 -9.68
CA THR A 112 23.02 -1.45 -9.93
C THR A 112 22.22 -1.79 -8.67
N TYR A 113 20.95 -2.12 -8.87
CA TYR A 113 20.06 -2.61 -7.84
C TYR A 113 19.67 -4.05 -8.19
N PRO A 114 20.17 -5.05 -7.45
CA PRO A 114 19.80 -6.44 -7.72
C PRO A 114 18.32 -6.70 -7.42
N PRO A 115 17.75 -7.80 -7.95
CA PRO A 115 16.43 -8.26 -7.55
C PRO A 115 16.40 -8.51 -6.04
N ILE A 116 15.28 -8.12 -5.40
CA ILE A 116 15.07 -8.41 -3.98
C ILE A 116 14.44 -9.79 -3.78
N THR A 117 14.71 -10.38 -2.62
CA THR A 117 14.07 -11.60 -2.17
C THR A 117 13.62 -11.38 -0.73
N PHE A 118 12.36 -11.64 -0.45
CA PHE A 118 11.83 -11.56 0.91
C PHE A 118 12.18 -12.80 1.70
N GLN A 119 12.68 -12.58 2.91
CA GLN A 119 12.95 -13.62 3.90
C GLN A 119 12.32 -13.26 5.23
N ILE A 120 11.79 -14.25 5.94
CA ILE A 120 11.25 -14.04 7.28
C ILE A 120 12.42 -14.06 8.26
N THR A 121 12.64 -12.95 8.94
CA THR A 121 13.54 -12.88 10.09
C THR A 121 12.68 -12.72 11.34
N ILE A 122 12.72 -13.70 12.24
CA ILE A 122 11.97 -13.65 13.50
C ILE A 122 12.71 -12.67 14.44
N LYS A 123 12.07 -11.52 14.71
CA LYS A 123 12.55 -10.52 15.67
C LYS A 123 11.60 -10.39 16.88
N GLY A 124 10.90 -11.43 17.27
CA GLY A 124 9.83 -11.41 18.27
C GLY A 124 10.31 -10.98 19.68
N VAL A 125 10.43 -9.67 19.90
CA VAL A 125 10.81 -9.08 21.19
C VAL A 125 9.60 -8.50 21.90
N GLU A 126 8.60 -7.97 21.18
CA GLU A 126 7.42 -7.36 21.76
C GLU A 126 6.14 -8.09 21.39
N ALA A 127 5.33 -8.42 22.39
CA ALA A 127 4.04 -9.05 22.17
C ALA A 127 3.11 -8.14 21.37
N MET A 128 2.36 -8.74 20.43
CA MET A 128 1.29 -8.06 19.70
C MET A 128 -0.04 -8.66 20.15
N GLN A 129 -0.94 -7.79 20.61
CA GLN A 129 -2.29 -8.22 20.96
C GLN A 129 -3.17 -8.18 19.72
N TYR A 130 -3.99 -9.19 19.54
CA TYR A 130 -5.00 -9.21 18.49
C TYR A 130 -6.18 -10.09 18.92
N ARG A 131 -7.30 -9.93 18.22
CA ARG A 131 -8.46 -10.80 18.31
C ARG A 131 -9.03 -11.07 16.92
N ILE A 132 -9.68 -12.21 16.77
CA ILE A 132 -10.38 -12.55 15.52
C ILE A 132 -11.87 -12.41 15.78
N GLU A 133 -12.55 -11.61 14.98
CA GLU A 133 -13.97 -11.35 15.06
C GLU A 133 -14.64 -11.45 13.70
N THR A 134 -15.79 -12.12 13.63
CA THR A 134 -16.66 -12.02 12.46
C THR A 134 -17.66 -10.91 12.70
N LYS A 135 -17.76 -9.98 11.76
CA LYS A 135 -18.70 -8.87 11.83
C LYS A 135 -19.61 -8.93 10.61
N GLU A 136 -20.90 -8.70 10.85
CA GLU A 136 -21.87 -8.50 9.80
C GLU A 136 -21.58 -7.18 9.04
N ALA A 137 -22.16 -7.06 7.86
CA ALA A 137 -22.06 -5.81 7.11
C ALA A 137 -22.70 -4.66 7.88
N PHE A 138 -22.08 -3.49 7.86
CA PHE A 138 -22.59 -2.30 8.53
C PHE A 138 -22.43 -1.05 7.66
N ARG A 139 -23.40 -0.13 7.82
CA ARG A 139 -23.38 1.14 7.10
C ARG A 139 -22.49 2.15 7.80
N VAL A 140 -21.78 2.93 6.99
CA VAL A 140 -21.08 4.12 7.43
C VAL A 140 -21.50 5.30 6.58
N VAL A 141 -21.47 6.50 7.17
CA VAL A 141 -21.71 7.78 6.50
C VAL A 141 -20.52 8.70 6.76
N GLY A 142 -20.06 9.40 5.72
CA GLY A 142 -18.88 10.23 5.85
C GLY A 142 -18.50 11.00 4.60
N ILE A 143 -17.25 11.39 4.53
CA ILE A 143 -16.63 11.99 3.35
C ILE A 143 -15.66 10.99 2.75
N SER A 144 -15.43 11.09 1.45
CA SER A 144 -14.43 10.27 0.78
C SER A 144 -13.51 11.06 -0.13
N CYS A 145 -12.39 10.46 -0.50
CA CYS A 145 -11.60 10.87 -1.63
C CYS A 145 -11.26 9.66 -2.51
N PRO A 146 -11.14 9.85 -3.83
CA PRO A 146 -10.62 8.81 -4.70
C PRO A 146 -9.17 8.48 -4.31
N MET A 147 -8.80 7.21 -4.42
CA MET A 147 -7.44 6.76 -4.20
C MET A 147 -6.78 6.40 -5.52
N ALA A 148 -5.53 6.80 -5.66
CA ALA A 148 -4.71 6.43 -6.80
C ALA A 148 -4.35 4.94 -6.77
N ARG A 149 -4.03 4.37 -7.94
CA ARG A 149 -3.47 3.01 -8.03
C ARG A 149 -2.04 2.92 -7.50
N SER A 150 -1.37 4.06 -7.32
CA SER A 150 -0.06 4.20 -6.67
C SER A 150 -0.23 4.46 -5.18
N ILE A 151 0.37 3.62 -4.35
CA ILE A 151 0.26 3.73 -2.89
C ILE A 151 0.99 4.97 -2.35
N GLU A 152 2.04 5.43 -3.03
CA GLU A 152 2.82 6.60 -2.63
C GLU A 152 1.98 7.87 -2.66
N GLN A 153 1.14 8.00 -3.69
CA GLN A 153 0.22 9.12 -3.81
C GLN A 153 -0.79 9.09 -2.67
N ASN A 154 -1.32 7.92 -2.35
CA ASN A 154 -2.30 7.74 -1.26
C ASN A 154 -1.70 8.10 0.12
N PHE A 155 -0.45 7.72 0.38
CA PHE A 155 0.25 8.12 1.62
C PHE A 155 0.43 9.64 1.75
N ALA A 156 0.47 10.37 0.65
CA ALA A 156 0.53 11.82 0.66
C ALA A 156 -0.87 12.46 0.80
N GLU A 157 -1.89 11.91 0.14
CA GLU A 157 -3.23 12.50 0.03
C GLU A 157 -4.13 12.21 1.24
N VAL A 158 -4.08 11.01 1.80
CA VAL A 158 -4.93 10.63 2.95
C VAL A 158 -4.72 11.52 4.17
N PRO A 159 -3.47 11.87 4.60
CA PRO A 159 -3.27 12.82 5.69
C PRO A 159 -3.86 14.21 5.41
N LEU A 160 -3.84 14.66 4.15
CA LEU A 160 -4.43 15.96 3.77
C LEU A 160 -5.96 15.94 3.90
N LEU A 161 -6.61 14.82 3.60
CA LEU A 161 -8.05 14.65 3.82
C LEU A 161 -8.40 14.76 5.32
N TRP A 162 -7.62 14.09 6.19
CA TRP A 162 -7.80 14.19 7.62
C TRP A 162 -7.60 15.61 8.15
N GLN A 163 -6.56 16.29 7.68
CA GLN A 163 -6.29 17.68 8.04
C GLN A 163 -7.45 18.60 7.61
N LYS A 164 -7.94 18.44 6.38
CA LYS A 164 -9.11 19.18 5.86
C LYS A 164 -10.34 18.91 6.71
N ALA A 165 -10.66 17.65 7.00
CA ALA A 165 -11.81 17.28 7.82
C ALA A 165 -11.76 17.91 9.22
N ALA A 166 -10.57 17.97 9.83
CA ALA A 166 -10.38 18.62 11.12
C ALA A 166 -10.57 20.14 11.04
N MET A 167 -9.98 20.80 10.05
CA MET A 167 -10.05 22.27 9.87
C MET A 167 -11.47 22.76 9.54
N GLU A 168 -12.23 22.00 8.77
CA GLU A 168 -13.60 22.35 8.37
C GLU A 168 -14.65 21.94 9.41
N GLY A 169 -14.26 21.40 10.57
CA GLY A 169 -15.17 20.98 11.63
C GLY A 169 -16.02 19.77 11.26
N LEU A 170 -15.60 18.97 10.28
CA LEU A 170 -16.35 17.79 9.85
C LEU A 170 -16.33 16.67 10.89
N ILE A 171 -15.25 16.54 11.68
CA ILE A 171 -15.12 15.49 12.69
C ILE A 171 -16.24 15.56 13.74
N PRO A 172 -16.51 16.71 14.41
CA PRO A 172 -17.65 16.84 15.34
C PRO A 172 -19.01 16.59 14.66
N ARG A 173 -19.16 17.00 13.39
CA ARG A 173 -20.39 16.78 12.62
C ARG A 173 -20.62 15.29 12.38
N LEU A 174 -19.59 14.54 12.00
CA LEU A 174 -19.65 13.08 11.83
C LEU A 174 -20.02 12.39 13.15
N ILE A 175 -19.36 12.77 14.25
CA ILE A 175 -19.68 12.23 15.59
C ILE A 175 -21.17 12.43 15.92
N GLY A 176 -21.74 13.57 15.58
CA GLY A 176 -23.16 13.84 15.78
C GLY A 176 -24.12 12.98 14.93
N LYS A 177 -23.62 12.30 13.89
CA LYS A 177 -24.39 11.36 13.05
C LYS A 177 -24.19 9.89 13.45
N MET A 178 -23.27 9.62 14.37
CA MET A 178 -22.97 8.27 14.82
C MET A 178 -24.10 7.74 15.70
N ASP A 179 -24.77 6.69 15.24
CA ASP A 179 -25.83 6.00 15.99
C ASP A 179 -25.77 4.47 15.83
N GLY A 180 -24.68 3.98 15.20
CA GLY A 180 -24.44 2.57 14.92
C GLY A 180 -23.17 2.03 15.63
N LYS A 181 -22.83 0.78 15.32
CA LYS A 181 -21.61 0.11 15.75
C LYS A 181 -20.72 -0.15 14.54
N PRO A 182 -19.37 -0.06 14.68
CA PRO A 182 -18.61 0.30 15.89
C PRO A 182 -18.73 1.79 16.24
N GLU A 183 -18.52 2.12 17.53
CA GLU A 183 -18.45 3.50 17.99
C GLU A 183 -17.03 4.05 17.77
N GLY A 184 -16.92 5.22 17.16
CA GLY A 184 -15.66 5.89 16.85
C GLY A 184 -15.63 6.44 15.43
N ILE A 185 -14.54 7.11 15.08
CA ILE A 185 -14.32 7.59 13.72
C ILE A 185 -13.56 6.51 12.97
N LEU A 186 -13.99 6.26 11.74
CA LEU A 186 -13.45 5.23 10.88
C LEU A 186 -12.65 5.87 9.74
N GLY A 187 -11.40 5.44 9.55
CA GLY A 187 -10.66 5.55 8.30
C GLY A 187 -10.81 4.24 7.54
N ILE A 188 -11.33 4.26 6.32
CA ILE A 188 -11.62 3.03 5.57
C ILE A 188 -10.96 3.09 4.20
N CYS A 189 -10.01 2.18 3.96
CA CYS A 189 -9.42 1.95 2.64
C CYS A 189 -10.29 0.97 1.86
N ALA A 190 -11.25 1.47 1.09
CA ALA A 190 -12.10 0.66 0.21
C ALA A 190 -11.39 0.41 -1.13
N CYS A 191 -10.27 -0.33 -1.08
CA CYS A 191 -9.38 -0.61 -2.21
C CYS A 191 -9.42 -2.09 -2.59
N CYS A 192 -10.63 -2.66 -2.71
CA CYS A 192 -10.88 -4.05 -3.06
C CYS A 192 -11.64 -4.15 -4.39
N GLY A 193 -11.45 -5.27 -5.09
CA GLY A 193 -12.07 -5.48 -6.39
C GLY A 193 -11.55 -4.53 -7.49
N ASN A 194 -12.31 -4.46 -8.59
CA ASN A 194 -11.99 -3.62 -9.76
C ASN A 194 -12.69 -2.26 -9.73
N GLU A 195 -13.36 -1.92 -8.65
CA GLU A 195 -14.11 -0.68 -8.50
C GLU A 195 -13.18 0.52 -8.27
N ASP A 196 -13.76 1.72 -8.27
CA ASP A 196 -13.05 2.96 -7.95
C ASP A 196 -12.59 2.94 -6.48
N TRP A 197 -11.30 2.93 -6.28
CA TRP A 197 -10.70 2.95 -4.94
C TRP A 197 -11.02 4.27 -4.24
N LYS A 198 -11.50 4.17 -3.01
CA LYS A 198 -11.81 5.32 -2.17
C LYS A 198 -11.27 5.15 -0.76
N TYR A 199 -10.88 6.26 -0.16
CA TYR A 199 -10.67 6.34 1.28
C TYR A 199 -11.80 7.15 1.91
N TYR A 200 -12.38 6.63 2.99
CA TYR A 200 -13.46 7.27 3.73
C TYR A 200 -12.99 7.71 5.11
N ILE A 201 -13.44 8.90 5.54
CA ILE A 201 -13.51 9.31 6.94
C ILE A 201 -14.99 9.32 7.30
N ALA A 202 -15.41 8.40 8.17
CA ALA A 202 -16.81 8.10 8.37
C ALA A 202 -17.13 7.71 9.82
N VAL A 203 -18.41 7.58 10.11
CA VAL A 203 -18.94 7.00 11.35
C VAL A 203 -20.00 5.96 11.02
N SER A 204 -20.21 4.99 11.90
CA SER A 204 -21.29 4.03 11.75
C SER A 204 -22.63 4.70 11.97
N SER A 205 -23.58 4.51 11.04
CA SER A 205 -24.92 5.06 11.13
C SER A 205 -25.97 4.09 10.62
N THR A 206 -27.07 3.99 11.35
CA THR A 206 -28.26 3.23 10.94
C THR A 206 -29.14 4.01 9.96
N ARG A 207 -28.92 5.32 9.83
CA ARG A 207 -29.69 6.23 8.99
C ARG A 207 -28.86 6.76 7.83
N PRO A 208 -29.45 6.94 6.65
CA PRO A 208 -28.81 7.67 5.56
C PRO A 208 -28.57 9.13 5.95
N ALA A 209 -27.58 9.76 5.32
CA ALA A 209 -27.30 11.19 5.49
C ALA A 209 -27.24 11.85 4.12
N GLU A 210 -28.19 12.72 3.80
CA GLU A 210 -28.34 13.37 2.48
C GLU A 210 -27.13 14.21 2.05
N ASP A 211 -26.32 14.64 3.03
CA ASP A 211 -25.18 15.53 2.86
C ASP A 211 -23.81 14.84 3.02
N LEU A 212 -23.80 13.50 3.08
CA LEU A 212 -22.62 12.67 3.24
C LEU A 212 -22.67 11.48 2.28
N GLU A 213 -21.49 10.94 1.94
CA GLU A 213 -21.41 9.69 1.19
C GLU A 213 -21.66 8.49 2.10
N GLU A 214 -22.28 7.46 1.54
CA GLU A 214 -22.54 6.20 2.22
C GLU A 214 -21.62 5.10 1.69
N TYR A 215 -21.19 4.23 2.59
CA TYR A 215 -20.50 3.00 2.24
C TYR A 215 -21.00 1.86 3.12
N ILE A 216 -21.17 0.69 2.53
CA ILE A 216 -21.47 -0.53 3.30
C ILE A 216 -20.16 -1.31 3.46
N VAL A 217 -19.64 -1.30 4.67
CA VAL A 217 -18.51 -2.18 5.01
C VAL A 217 -19.02 -3.61 4.97
N PRO A 218 -18.46 -4.48 4.12
CA PRO A 218 -18.97 -5.83 3.95
C PRO A 218 -18.74 -6.70 5.19
N ALA A 219 -19.49 -7.80 5.28
CA ALA A 219 -19.28 -8.81 6.31
C ALA A 219 -17.96 -9.55 6.08
N PHE A 220 -17.10 -9.59 7.09
CA PHE A 220 -15.83 -10.29 7.05
C PHE A 220 -15.47 -10.91 8.39
N THR A 221 -14.53 -11.86 8.35
CA THR A 221 -13.72 -12.21 9.52
C THR A 221 -12.55 -11.24 9.57
N TRP A 222 -12.41 -10.54 10.67
CA TRP A 222 -11.42 -9.49 10.89
C TRP A 222 -10.37 -9.95 11.89
N ALA A 223 -9.11 -9.67 11.60
CA ALA A 223 -8.08 -9.62 12.63
C ALA A 223 -8.00 -8.16 13.12
N VAL A 224 -8.26 -7.96 14.40
CA VAL A 224 -8.38 -6.65 15.05
C VAL A 224 -7.23 -6.46 16.01
N PHE A 225 -6.48 -5.37 15.81
CA PHE A 225 -5.28 -5.04 16.57
C PHE A 225 -5.49 -3.73 17.32
N PRO A 226 -5.55 -3.76 18.66
CA PRO A 226 -5.59 -2.53 19.45
C PRO A 226 -4.23 -1.82 19.42
N GLY A 227 -4.27 -0.49 19.32
CA GLY A 227 -3.10 0.37 19.35
C GLY A 227 -3.30 1.61 20.19
N PHE A 228 -2.18 2.22 20.58
CA PHE A 228 -2.13 3.47 21.31
C PHE A 228 -0.90 4.27 20.89
N GLY A 229 -1.02 5.58 20.75
CA GLY A 229 0.10 6.47 20.48
C GLY A 229 -0.25 7.67 19.62
N GLU A 230 0.78 8.38 19.19
CA GLU A 230 0.64 9.56 18.33
C GLU A 230 0.40 9.16 16.89
N CYS A 231 -0.75 9.57 16.34
CA CYS A 231 -1.12 9.32 14.96
C CYS A 231 -0.60 10.43 14.03
N PRO A 232 -0.18 10.10 12.79
CA PRO A 232 -0.34 8.80 12.13
C PRO A 232 0.77 7.78 12.43
N GLY A 233 1.87 8.15 13.06
CA GLY A 233 3.04 7.30 13.22
C GLY A 233 2.75 5.96 13.93
N ALA A 234 1.98 5.99 15.02
CA ALA A 234 1.65 4.78 15.79
C ALA A 234 0.81 3.77 14.96
N ILE A 235 -0.12 4.24 14.14
CA ILE A 235 -0.92 3.39 13.24
C ILE A 235 -0.02 2.76 12.18
N GLN A 236 0.79 3.56 11.50
CA GLN A 236 1.70 3.09 10.45
C GLN A 236 2.68 2.04 10.98
N GLU A 237 3.21 2.24 12.18
CA GLU A 237 4.09 1.26 12.82
C GLU A 237 3.34 -0.03 13.19
N LEU A 238 2.11 0.07 13.71
CA LEU A 238 1.29 -1.11 13.97
C LEU A 238 0.99 -1.88 12.67
N GLU A 239 0.61 -1.20 11.62
CA GLU A 239 0.37 -1.81 10.30
C GLU A 239 1.63 -2.48 9.74
N ARG A 240 2.78 -1.83 9.84
CA ARG A 240 4.05 -2.43 9.45
C ARG A 240 4.30 -3.73 10.22
N ARG A 241 4.11 -3.74 11.54
CA ARG A 241 4.26 -4.93 12.39
C ARG A 241 3.25 -6.03 12.04
N ILE A 242 2.00 -5.67 11.77
CA ILE A 242 0.98 -6.63 11.30
C ILE A 242 1.48 -7.38 10.07
N VAL A 243 1.99 -6.65 9.08
CA VAL A 243 2.46 -7.22 7.81
C VAL A 243 3.77 -8.00 7.97
N THR A 244 4.72 -7.49 8.76
CA THR A 244 6.07 -8.06 8.83
C THR A 244 6.26 -9.10 9.93
N GLU A 245 5.43 -9.07 10.99
CA GLU A 245 5.59 -9.94 12.16
C GLU A 245 4.41 -10.90 12.33
N TRP A 246 3.16 -10.39 12.28
CA TRP A 246 1.98 -11.20 12.56
C TRP A 246 1.50 -12.02 11.35
N LEU A 247 1.27 -11.38 10.23
CA LEU A 247 0.71 -12.05 9.04
C LEU A 247 1.55 -13.25 8.56
N PRO A 248 2.90 -13.19 8.54
CA PRO A 248 3.73 -14.32 8.16
C PRO A 248 3.53 -15.58 9.02
N THR A 249 3.23 -15.40 10.31
CA THR A 249 3.22 -16.47 11.33
C THR A 249 1.82 -16.84 11.84
N SER A 250 0.80 -16.04 11.50
CA SER A 250 -0.56 -16.14 12.08
C SER A 250 -1.40 -17.32 11.59
N GLY A 251 -1.06 -17.92 10.45
CA GLY A 251 -1.94 -18.90 9.79
C GLY A 251 -3.12 -18.24 9.04
N TYR A 252 -3.12 -16.92 8.89
CA TYR A 252 -4.10 -16.15 8.13
C TYR A 252 -3.49 -15.51 6.88
N GLU A 253 -4.34 -15.15 5.94
CA GLU A 253 -4.03 -14.37 4.74
C GLU A 253 -5.04 -13.23 4.62
N TYR A 254 -4.68 -12.16 3.88
CA TYR A 254 -5.65 -11.11 3.54
C TYR A 254 -6.85 -11.70 2.78
N ALA A 255 -8.05 -11.29 3.18
CA ALA A 255 -9.23 -11.40 2.32
C ALA A 255 -9.28 -10.18 1.39
N ASP A 256 -10.01 -10.29 0.28
CA ASP A 256 -10.24 -9.16 -0.64
C ASP A 256 -11.36 -8.26 -0.09
N GLY A 257 -11.00 -7.42 0.85
CA GLY A 257 -11.89 -6.52 1.57
C GLY A 257 -11.18 -5.23 1.99
N PRO A 258 -11.92 -4.26 2.55
CA PRO A 258 -11.35 -2.99 2.99
C PRO A 258 -10.50 -3.16 4.25
N ASP A 259 -9.48 -2.32 4.42
CA ASP A 259 -8.84 -2.11 5.73
C ASP A 259 -9.59 -1.02 6.50
N VAL A 260 -9.67 -1.17 7.81
CA VAL A 260 -10.37 -0.23 8.68
C VAL A 260 -9.46 0.20 9.83
N GLU A 261 -9.35 1.49 10.01
CA GLU A 261 -8.78 2.15 11.17
C GLU A 261 -9.92 2.70 12.02
N LEU A 262 -10.09 2.24 13.25
CA LEU A 262 -11.11 2.73 14.16
C LEU A 262 -10.47 3.61 15.24
N TYR A 263 -10.75 4.88 15.23
CA TYR A 263 -10.29 5.86 16.22
C TYR A 263 -11.29 5.98 17.37
N LEU A 264 -10.89 5.53 18.55
CA LEU A 264 -11.71 5.50 19.77
C LEU A 264 -11.58 6.76 20.61
N SER A 265 -10.58 7.60 20.33
CA SER A 265 -10.30 8.84 21.06
C SER A 265 -10.04 9.96 20.06
N PRO A 266 -10.54 11.19 20.33
CA PRO A 266 -10.37 12.32 19.42
C PRO A 266 -8.98 12.99 19.49
N ASP A 267 -8.14 12.66 20.47
CA ASP A 267 -6.82 13.25 20.63
C ASP A 267 -5.78 12.49 19.76
N PRO A 268 -5.26 13.08 18.68
CA PRO A 268 -4.30 12.42 17.82
C PRO A 268 -2.93 12.19 18.49
N LYS A 269 -2.58 12.94 19.55
CA LYS A 269 -1.31 12.76 20.28
C LYS A 269 -1.34 11.56 21.24
N HIS A 270 -2.53 11.20 21.72
CA HIS A 270 -2.74 10.07 22.62
C HIS A 270 -3.91 9.21 22.12
N ALA A 271 -3.89 8.91 20.82
CA ALA A 271 -4.96 8.18 20.19
C ALA A 271 -5.03 6.75 20.72
N LYS A 272 -6.26 6.32 21.06
CA LYS A 272 -6.60 4.91 21.17
C LYS A 272 -7.28 4.51 19.86
N PHE A 273 -6.80 3.46 19.25
CA PHE A 273 -7.30 3.03 17.95
C PHE A 273 -7.27 1.52 17.81
N GLU A 274 -7.91 1.03 16.79
CA GLU A 274 -7.80 -0.36 16.33
C GLU A 274 -7.52 -0.35 14.83
N VAL A 275 -6.67 -1.26 14.39
CA VAL A 275 -6.49 -1.60 12.98
C VAL A 275 -7.18 -2.92 12.71
N TRP A 276 -8.08 -2.95 11.74
CA TRP A 276 -8.81 -4.15 11.33
C TRP A 276 -8.39 -4.53 9.92
N ILE A 277 -7.92 -5.74 9.76
CA ILE A 277 -7.61 -6.30 8.44
C ILE A 277 -8.56 -7.48 8.16
N PRO A 278 -9.14 -7.55 6.96
CA PRO A 278 -9.99 -8.66 6.58
C PRO A 278 -9.12 -9.90 6.36
N VAL A 279 -9.49 -11.05 6.94
CA VAL A 279 -8.65 -12.25 6.89
C VAL A 279 -9.44 -13.51 6.57
N VAL A 280 -8.73 -14.46 5.95
CA VAL A 280 -9.15 -15.85 5.78
C VAL A 280 -8.09 -16.80 6.32
N ARG A 281 -8.49 -17.97 6.81
CA ARG A 281 -7.53 -18.98 7.24
C ARG A 281 -6.78 -19.53 6.03
N ARG A 282 -5.46 -19.71 6.18
CA ARG A 282 -4.66 -20.46 5.21
C ARG A 282 -5.16 -21.90 5.13
N LYS A 283 -5.31 -22.37 3.91
CA LYS A 283 -5.60 -23.79 3.62
C LYS A 283 -4.35 -24.65 3.71
#